data_8a51db4cb51ad94a5903a7f7469bf90a
#
_entry.id   8a51db4cb51ad94a5903a7f7469bf90a
#
_cell.length_a   1.000
_cell.length_b   1.000
_cell.length_c   1.000
_cell.angle_alpha   90.00
_cell.angle_beta   90.00
_cell.angle_gamma   90.00
#
_symmetry.space_group_name_H-M   'P 1'
#
loop_
_entity.id
_entity.type
_entity.pdbx_description
1 polymer ?
#
loop_
_entity_poly.entity_id
_entity_poly.type
_entity_poly.pdbx_seq_one_letter_code
_entity_poly.pdbx_strand_id
1 'polypeptide(L)'
;MLFRSRCVHEAQMHEENCFITLTYDKDHVPEDGSLRLRDFQLFMKRLRKRVGKVRFFHCGEYGDKNRRPHYHAILFGFAFSDKVLFRISNNNPLYISNTLSELWPLGLSSIGDVTFESAAYVARYCVKKVTGEAAEDHYEWPHPDTGEIVRVLPEYTTQSREPPIGGAWYDKYKKEVFPCDNVVIRNGIICRPP
;
A
#
# COMPACT_ATOMS: atom_id res chain seq x y z
N MET A 1 12.93 -7.06 4.24
CA MET A 1 12.79 -8.24 3.34
C MET A 1 11.51 -9.04 3.59
N LEU A 2 11.11 -9.26 4.83
CA LEU A 2 9.97 -10.11 5.23
C LEU A 2 8.61 -9.74 4.60
N PHE A 3 8.18 -8.48 4.68
CA PHE A 3 6.84 -8.07 4.20
C PHE A 3 6.68 -8.15 2.68
N ARG A 4 7.72 -7.84 1.92
CA ARG A 4 7.70 -7.95 0.45
C ARG A 4 7.39 -9.38 -0.01
N SER A 5 8.13 -10.36 0.51
CA SER A 5 7.93 -11.77 0.15
C SER A 5 6.53 -12.23 0.56
N ARG A 6 6.05 -11.83 1.74
CA ARG A 6 4.70 -12.18 2.19
C ARG A 6 3.60 -11.60 1.29
N CYS A 7 3.75 -10.37 0.80
CA CYS A 7 2.80 -9.78 -0.15
C CYS A 7 2.81 -10.53 -1.50
N VAL A 8 3.98 -10.92 -1.99
CA VAL A 8 4.08 -11.73 -3.22
C VAL A 8 3.44 -13.10 -3.02
N HIS A 9 3.70 -13.76 -1.90
CA HIS A 9 3.09 -15.06 -1.56
C HIS A 9 1.58 -14.95 -1.42
N GLU A 10 1.07 -13.89 -0.80
CA GLU A 10 -0.37 -13.64 -0.71
C GLU A 10 -0.98 -13.45 -2.11
N ALA A 11 -0.34 -12.65 -2.96
CA ALA A 11 -0.83 -12.40 -4.31
C ALA A 11 -0.95 -13.68 -5.15
N GLN A 12 -0.03 -14.64 -4.96
CA GLN A 12 -0.06 -15.94 -5.64
C GLN A 12 -1.25 -16.84 -5.24
N MET A 13 -1.91 -16.52 -4.13
CA MET A 13 -3.09 -17.26 -3.66
C MET A 13 -4.41 -16.73 -4.24
N HIS A 14 -4.35 -15.70 -5.08
CA HIS A 14 -5.50 -15.03 -5.67
C HIS A 14 -5.32 -14.86 -7.18
N GLU A 15 -6.39 -15.01 -7.94
CA GLU A 15 -6.37 -14.85 -9.40
C GLU A 15 -6.20 -13.38 -9.79
N GLU A 16 -6.82 -12.48 -9.05
CA GLU A 16 -6.79 -11.05 -9.31
C GLU A 16 -6.22 -10.29 -8.12
N ASN A 17 -5.37 -9.33 -8.42
CA ASN A 17 -4.81 -8.42 -7.44
C ASN A 17 -4.60 -7.06 -8.11
N CYS A 18 -4.64 -5.98 -7.34
CA CYS A 18 -4.26 -4.67 -7.84
C CYS A 18 -3.51 -3.85 -6.80
N PHE A 19 -2.63 -2.99 -7.30
CA PHE A 19 -1.97 -1.95 -6.51
C PHE A 19 -2.73 -0.64 -6.72
N ILE A 20 -3.06 0.07 -5.65
CA ILE A 20 -3.73 1.36 -5.73
C ILE A 20 -2.94 2.45 -5.05
N THR A 21 -3.05 3.66 -5.59
CA THR A 21 -2.59 4.90 -4.97
C THR A 21 -3.77 5.83 -4.78
N LEU A 22 -3.93 6.37 -3.58
CA LEU A 22 -4.99 7.30 -3.21
C LEU A 22 -4.33 8.59 -2.71
N THR A 23 -4.61 9.71 -3.36
CA THR A 23 -4.00 11.01 -3.04
C THR A 23 -5.10 12.03 -2.81
N TYR A 24 -4.97 12.86 -1.79
CA TYR A 24 -5.90 13.98 -1.59
C TYR A 24 -5.75 15.02 -2.71
N ASP A 25 -6.85 15.63 -3.11
CA ASP A 25 -6.80 16.88 -3.84
C ASP A 25 -6.56 18.07 -2.88
N LYS A 26 -6.54 19.28 -3.42
CA LYS A 26 -6.26 20.50 -2.63
C LYS A 26 -7.38 20.85 -1.65
N ASP A 27 -8.61 20.43 -1.96
CA ASP A 27 -9.80 20.81 -1.19
C ASP A 27 -10.10 19.82 -0.05
N HIS A 28 -9.46 18.64 -0.08
CA HIS A 28 -9.67 17.57 0.90
C HIS A 28 -8.42 17.19 1.70
N VAL A 29 -7.27 17.80 1.39
CA VAL A 29 -6.07 17.57 2.22
C VAL A 29 -6.37 18.03 3.65
N PRO A 30 -6.03 17.21 4.68
CA PRO A 30 -6.23 17.64 6.07
C PRO A 30 -5.54 18.96 6.38
N GLU A 31 -6.19 19.85 7.13
CA GLU A 31 -5.68 21.19 7.46
C GLU A 31 -4.28 21.19 8.06
N ASP A 32 -3.93 20.20 8.86
CA ASP A 32 -2.60 20.02 9.44
C ASP A 32 -1.63 19.26 8.50
N GLY A 33 -2.04 18.93 7.28
CA GLY A 33 -1.27 18.14 6.32
C GLY A 33 -1.01 16.68 6.74
N SER A 34 -1.68 16.19 7.79
CA SER A 34 -1.37 14.90 8.42
C SER A 34 -2.08 13.72 7.75
N LEU A 35 -1.47 12.54 7.82
CA LEU A 35 -2.10 11.28 7.43
C LEU A 35 -3.34 10.98 8.27
N ARG A 36 -4.40 10.47 7.65
CA ARG A 36 -5.66 10.09 8.29
C ARG A 36 -5.98 8.61 8.02
N LEU A 37 -5.63 7.73 8.96
CA LEU A 37 -5.95 6.30 8.87
C LEU A 37 -7.45 6.06 8.65
N ARG A 38 -8.29 6.92 9.25
CA ARG A 38 -9.74 6.82 9.15
C ARG A 38 -10.24 6.90 7.72
N ASP A 39 -9.63 7.71 6.86
CA ASP A 39 -10.06 7.88 5.47
C ASP A 39 -9.81 6.62 4.65
N PHE A 40 -8.65 5.97 4.84
CA PHE A 40 -8.41 4.66 4.26
C PHE A 40 -9.37 3.58 4.81
N GLN A 41 -9.66 3.58 6.10
CA GLN A 41 -10.66 2.66 6.68
C GLN A 41 -12.05 2.85 6.07
N LEU A 42 -12.47 4.10 5.84
CA LEU A 42 -13.74 4.43 5.19
C LEU A 42 -13.75 3.98 3.72
N PHE A 43 -12.64 4.18 3.00
CA PHE A 43 -12.45 3.62 1.66
C PHE A 43 -12.64 2.10 1.68
N MET A 44 -11.94 1.37 2.53
CA MET A 44 -12.06 -0.09 2.64
C MET A 44 -13.47 -0.53 3.05
N LYS A 45 -14.17 0.24 3.88
CA LYS A 45 -15.56 -0.05 4.25
C LYS A 45 -16.49 0.09 3.04
N ARG A 46 -16.34 1.15 2.23
CA ARG A 46 -17.10 1.35 0.99
C ARG A 46 -16.81 0.25 -0.03
N LEU A 47 -15.54 -0.07 -0.25
CA LEU A 47 -15.13 -1.15 -1.15
C LEU A 47 -15.76 -2.48 -0.74
N ARG A 48 -15.61 -2.88 0.53
CA ARG A 48 -16.14 -4.15 1.02
C ARG A 48 -17.68 -4.24 1.01
N LYS A 49 -18.35 -3.10 1.17
CA LYS A 49 -19.81 -3.05 1.01
C LYS A 49 -20.24 -3.37 -0.43
N ARG A 50 -19.42 -2.98 -1.43
CA ARG A 50 -19.72 -3.17 -2.86
C ARG A 50 -19.34 -4.56 -3.38
N VAL A 51 -18.21 -5.11 -2.94
CA VAL A 51 -17.61 -6.31 -3.53
C VAL A 51 -17.39 -7.49 -2.55
N GLY A 52 -17.69 -7.31 -1.27
CA GLY A 52 -17.48 -8.32 -0.25
C GLY A 52 -16.09 -8.25 0.38
N LYS A 53 -15.56 -9.40 0.81
CA LYS A 53 -14.29 -9.50 1.54
C LYS A 53 -13.12 -9.25 0.60
N VAL A 54 -12.32 -8.22 0.89
CA VAL A 54 -11.06 -7.92 0.21
C VAL A 54 -9.95 -7.87 1.26
N ARG A 55 -8.84 -8.57 0.99
CA ARG A 55 -7.64 -8.54 1.82
C ARG A 55 -6.71 -7.45 1.31
N PHE A 56 -5.88 -6.90 2.19
CA PHE A 56 -5.01 -5.79 1.81
C PHE A 56 -3.72 -5.73 2.62
N PHE A 57 -2.70 -5.11 2.04
CA PHE A 57 -1.54 -4.55 2.71
C PHE A 57 -1.43 -3.07 2.30
N HIS A 58 -1.30 -2.17 3.24
CA HIS A 58 -1.46 -0.73 3.04
C HIS A 58 -0.41 0.07 3.81
N CYS A 59 0.02 1.20 3.25
CA CYS A 59 0.78 2.23 3.94
C CYS A 59 0.21 3.62 3.68
N GLY A 60 0.36 4.49 4.66
CA GLY A 60 0.22 5.94 4.50
C GLY A 60 1.60 6.57 4.54
N GLU A 61 1.86 7.49 3.63
CA GLU A 61 3.15 8.18 3.49
C GLU A 61 2.99 9.63 3.06
N TYR A 62 4.08 10.37 3.12
CA TYR A 62 4.19 11.74 2.62
C TYR A 62 5.02 11.79 1.34
N GLY A 63 4.55 12.52 0.33
CA GLY A 63 5.23 12.68 -0.94
C GLY A 63 6.56 13.45 -0.80
N ASP A 64 7.60 12.99 -1.49
CA ASP A 64 8.96 13.55 -1.38
C ASP A 64 9.03 15.05 -1.75
N LYS A 65 8.20 15.52 -2.70
CA LYS A 65 8.26 16.91 -3.19
C LYS A 65 7.41 17.88 -2.39
N ASN A 66 6.14 17.52 -2.18
CA ASN A 66 5.13 18.42 -1.61
C ASN A 66 4.65 17.97 -0.24
N ARG A 67 5.25 16.93 0.33
CA ARG A 67 4.86 16.33 1.61
C ARG A 67 3.35 16.04 1.73
N ARG A 68 2.65 15.95 0.59
CA ARG A 68 1.21 15.67 0.57
C ARG A 68 0.96 14.24 1.05
N PRO A 69 0.06 14.04 2.02
CA PRO A 69 -0.29 12.70 2.48
C PRO A 69 -0.98 11.91 1.37
N HIS A 70 -0.61 10.66 1.22
CA HIS A 70 -1.24 9.72 0.30
C HIS A 70 -1.09 8.28 0.79
N TYR A 71 -1.83 7.39 0.15
CA TYR A 71 -1.92 6.01 0.58
C TYR A 71 -1.62 5.08 -0.59
N HIS A 72 -0.87 4.01 -0.30
CA HIS A 72 -0.68 2.90 -1.21
C HIS A 72 -1.24 1.63 -0.61
N ALA A 73 -1.92 0.84 -1.42
CA ALA A 73 -2.39 -0.46 -0.97
C ALA A 73 -2.27 -1.51 -2.06
N ILE A 74 -1.93 -2.73 -1.66
CA ILE A 74 -2.17 -3.92 -2.45
C ILE A 74 -3.50 -4.50 -1.99
N LEU A 75 -4.42 -4.68 -2.92
CA LEU A 75 -5.67 -5.37 -2.72
C LEU A 75 -5.54 -6.77 -3.28
N PHE A 76 -5.79 -7.78 -2.46
CA PHE A 76 -5.69 -9.18 -2.84
C PHE A 76 -7.07 -9.79 -3.05
N GLY A 77 -7.22 -10.58 -4.12
CA GLY A 77 -8.48 -11.21 -4.51
C GLY A 77 -9.48 -10.22 -5.10
N PHE A 78 -8.99 -9.11 -5.67
CA PHE A 78 -9.84 -8.09 -6.30
C PHE A 78 -9.07 -7.26 -7.32
N ALA A 79 -9.70 -6.96 -8.45
CA ALA A 79 -9.27 -5.97 -9.42
C ALA A 79 -10.47 -5.15 -9.90
N PHE A 80 -10.22 -3.92 -10.36
CA PHE A 80 -11.24 -3.05 -10.94
C PHE A 80 -11.47 -3.43 -12.41
N SER A 81 -12.66 -3.91 -12.76
CA SER A 81 -13.01 -4.32 -14.12
C SER A 81 -13.15 -3.16 -15.09
N ASP A 82 -13.42 -1.95 -14.58
CA ASP A 82 -13.58 -0.71 -15.34
C ASP A 82 -12.27 0.09 -15.48
N LYS A 83 -11.11 -0.54 -15.20
CA LYS A 83 -9.82 0.14 -15.32
C LYS A 83 -9.49 0.47 -16.78
N VAL A 84 -9.09 1.72 -17.02
CA VAL A 84 -8.67 2.24 -18.33
C VAL A 84 -7.24 2.73 -18.22
N LEU A 85 -6.41 2.44 -19.21
CA LEU A 85 -5.02 2.92 -19.25
C LEU A 85 -5.00 4.44 -19.30
N PHE A 86 -4.34 5.05 -18.31
CA PHE A 86 -4.18 6.50 -18.22
C PHE A 86 -2.82 6.95 -18.78
N ARG A 87 -1.75 6.31 -18.37
CA ARG A 87 -0.38 6.60 -18.83
C ARG A 87 0.58 5.44 -18.53
N ILE A 88 1.75 5.48 -19.16
CA ILE A 88 2.88 4.64 -18.80
C ILE A 88 3.90 5.50 -18.06
N SER A 89 4.32 5.08 -16.88
CA SER A 89 5.31 5.76 -16.05
C SER A 89 6.42 4.77 -15.68
N ASN A 90 7.68 5.08 -16.06
CA ASN A 90 8.83 4.20 -15.81
C ASN A 90 8.58 2.74 -16.25
N ASN A 91 8.06 2.55 -17.46
CA ASN A 91 7.64 1.27 -18.04
C ASN A 91 6.54 0.53 -17.28
N ASN A 92 5.88 1.16 -16.32
CA ASN A 92 4.75 0.58 -15.61
C ASN A 92 3.45 1.28 -16.07
N PRO A 93 2.44 0.51 -16.49
CA PRO A 93 1.15 1.07 -16.84
C PRO A 93 0.42 1.56 -15.58
N LEU A 94 -0.15 2.75 -15.66
CA LEU A 94 -1.04 3.30 -14.65
C LEU A 94 -2.44 3.43 -15.25
N TYR A 95 -3.41 2.95 -14.50
CA TYR A 95 -4.81 2.96 -14.91
C TYR A 95 -5.62 3.85 -13.98
N ILE A 96 -6.76 4.32 -14.49
CA ILE A 96 -7.82 4.98 -13.71
C ILE A 96 -9.08 4.14 -13.78
N SER A 97 -9.98 4.32 -12.81
CA SER A 97 -11.28 3.64 -12.75
C SER A 97 -12.30 4.57 -12.12
N ASN A 98 -13.47 4.68 -12.74
CA ASN A 98 -14.56 5.45 -12.17
C ASN A 98 -15.04 4.86 -10.83
N THR A 99 -15.09 3.53 -10.77
CA THR A 99 -15.43 2.83 -9.52
C THR A 99 -14.46 3.19 -8.39
N LEU A 100 -13.15 3.22 -8.67
CA LEU A 100 -12.15 3.60 -7.66
C LEU A 100 -12.33 5.06 -7.23
N SER A 101 -12.58 5.97 -8.18
CA SER A 101 -12.80 7.40 -7.91
C SER A 101 -14.04 7.64 -7.04
N GLU A 102 -15.15 6.91 -7.30
CA GLU A 102 -16.35 6.96 -6.43
C GLU A 102 -16.06 6.47 -5.00
N LEU A 103 -15.22 5.47 -4.87
CA LEU A 103 -14.82 4.92 -3.57
C LEU A 103 -13.84 5.83 -2.81
N TRP A 104 -13.06 6.64 -3.53
CA TRP A 104 -12.16 7.65 -2.99
C TRP A 104 -12.55 9.07 -3.46
N PRO A 105 -13.60 9.67 -2.88
CA PRO A 105 -14.06 11.00 -3.28
C PRO A 105 -13.19 12.16 -2.75
N LEU A 106 -12.08 11.85 -2.07
CA LEU A 106 -11.18 12.82 -1.45
C LEU A 106 -10.05 13.29 -2.37
N GLY A 107 -10.06 12.88 -3.64
CA GLY A 107 -9.09 13.34 -4.61
C GLY A 107 -8.73 12.32 -5.69
N LEU A 108 -7.45 12.25 -6.05
CA LEU A 108 -6.98 11.45 -7.17
C LEU A 108 -6.71 10.00 -6.77
N SER A 109 -7.00 9.10 -7.67
CA SER A 109 -6.72 7.68 -7.48
C SER A 109 -6.14 7.06 -8.75
N SER A 110 -5.27 6.08 -8.59
CA SER A 110 -4.72 5.32 -9.70
C SER A 110 -4.53 3.84 -9.33
N ILE A 111 -4.46 3.00 -10.35
CA ILE A 111 -4.27 1.57 -10.24
C ILE A 111 -2.99 1.21 -10.98
N GLY A 112 -2.20 0.32 -10.39
CA GLY A 112 -1.06 -0.35 -11.00
C GLY A 112 -1.16 -1.86 -10.85
N ASP A 113 -0.27 -2.56 -11.54
CA ASP A 113 -0.19 -4.00 -11.41
C ASP A 113 0.57 -4.40 -10.13
N VAL A 114 0.21 -5.57 -9.58
CA VAL A 114 0.93 -6.14 -8.44
C VAL A 114 2.14 -6.88 -8.96
N THR A 115 3.31 -6.28 -8.78
CA THR A 115 4.61 -6.83 -9.11
C THR A 115 5.47 -6.98 -7.87
N PHE A 116 6.60 -7.64 -8.01
CA PHE A 116 7.59 -7.69 -6.94
C PHE A 116 8.07 -6.28 -6.54
N GLU A 117 8.17 -5.38 -7.52
CA GLU A 117 8.57 -3.98 -7.32
C GLU A 117 7.51 -3.19 -6.57
N SER A 118 6.22 -3.31 -6.94
CA SER A 118 5.12 -2.63 -6.25
C SER A 118 4.94 -3.17 -4.82
N ALA A 119 5.09 -4.48 -4.60
CA ALA A 119 5.10 -5.07 -3.25
C ALA A 119 6.30 -4.57 -2.43
N ALA A 120 7.49 -4.45 -3.06
CA ALA A 120 8.67 -3.89 -2.42
C ALA A 120 8.50 -2.41 -2.07
N TYR A 121 7.80 -1.65 -2.93
CA TYR A 121 7.50 -0.25 -2.71
C TYR A 121 6.68 -0.06 -1.42
N VAL A 122 5.53 -0.70 -1.32
CA VAL A 122 4.68 -0.60 -0.11
C VAL A 122 5.41 -1.11 1.14
N ALA A 123 6.15 -2.23 1.02
CA ALA A 123 6.89 -2.78 2.16
C ALA A 123 8.05 -1.89 2.63
N ARG A 124 8.60 -1.03 1.76
CA ARG A 124 9.68 -0.10 2.13
C ARG A 124 9.22 0.92 3.16
N TYR A 125 7.95 1.28 3.15
CA TYR A 125 7.40 2.24 4.12
C TYR A 125 7.24 1.69 5.53
N CYS A 126 7.32 0.36 5.72
CA CYS A 126 7.49 -0.21 7.05
C CYS A 126 8.80 0.23 7.73
N VAL A 127 9.77 0.69 6.94
CA VAL A 127 11.14 1.03 7.41
C VAL A 127 11.39 2.55 7.40
N LYS A 128 10.61 3.33 6.65
CA LYS A 128 10.80 4.80 6.55
C LYS A 128 10.37 5.55 7.81
N LYS A 129 9.54 4.96 8.66
CA LYS A 129 9.11 5.60 9.91
C LYS A 129 10.32 5.93 10.78
N VAL A 130 10.52 7.20 11.05
CA VAL A 130 11.52 7.67 12.00
C VAL A 130 10.99 7.51 13.41
N THR A 131 11.82 6.99 14.31
CA THR A 131 11.47 6.74 15.71
C THR A 131 12.58 7.26 16.63
N GLY A 132 12.29 7.39 17.94
CA GLY A 132 13.24 7.94 18.91
C GLY A 132 13.32 9.46 18.85
N GLU A 133 14.36 10.05 19.40
CA GLU A 133 14.55 11.50 19.50
C GLU A 133 14.51 12.21 18.14
N ALA A 134 15.05 11.59 17.09
CA ALA A 134 15.01 12.15 15.73
C ALA A 134 13.57 12.25 15.13
N ALA A 135 12.58 11.62 15.73
CA ALA A 135 11.19 11.70 15.26
C ALA A 135 10.56 13.05 15.57
N GLU A 136 10.97 13.74 16.62
CA GLU A 136 10.39 15.02 17.01
C GLU A 136 10.62 16.06 15.91
N ASP A 137 11.87 16.28 15.52
CA ASP A 137 12.21 17.23 14.45
C ASP A 137 11.73 16.77 13.07
N HIS A 138 11.71 15.44 12.84
CA HIS A 138 11.36 14.87 11.53
C HIS A 138 9.89 15.10 11.16
N TYR A 139 8.99 15.08 12.13
CA TYR A 139 7.54 15.23 11.91
C TYR A 139 7.02 16.63 12.27
N GLU A 140 7.88 17.61 12.43
CA GLU A 140 7.53 19.01 12.55
C GLU A 140 7.85 19.76 11.24
N TRP A 141 6.82 20.26 10.58
CA TRP A 141 6.95 20.90 9.28
C TRP A 141 6.27 22.27 9.25
N PRO A 142 6.82 23.24 8.50
CA PRO A 142 6.07 24.44 8.21
C PRO A 142 4.85 24.10 7.35
N HIS A 143 3.69 24.53 7.78
CA HIS A 143 2.46 24.41 7.00
C HIS A 143 2.62 25.19 5.69
N PRO A 144 2.28 24.61 4.51
CA PRO A 144 2.60 25.23 3.23
C PRO A 144 1.89 26.58 3.00
N ASP A 145 0.72 26.79 3.59
CA ASP A 145 -0.07 28.02 3.40
C ASP A 145 0.11 29.05 4.52
N THR A 146 0.29 28.62 5.78
CA THR A 146 0.39 29.53 6.92
C THR A 146 1.81 29.77 7.42
N GLY A 147 2.75 28.86 7.08
CA GLY A 147 4.11 28.88 7.60
C GLY A 147 4.25 28.46 9.06
N GLU A 148 3.16 28.17 9.75
CA GLU A 148 3.18 27.67 11.12
C GLU A 148 3.79 26.27 11.19
N ILE A 149 4.56 26.00 12.25
CA ILE A 149 5.09 24.64 12.48
C ILE A 149 3.93 23.75 12.95
N VAL A 150 3.65 22.73 12.17
CA VAL A 150 2.65 21.71 12.48
C VAL A 150 3.31 20.37 12.72
N ARG A 151 2.84 19.62 13.68
CA ARG A 151 3.28 18.26 13.94
C ARG A 151 2.36 17.26 13.23
N VAL A 152 2.93 16.52 12.28
CA VAL A 152 2.20 15.53 11.50
C VAL A 152 2.35 14.12 12.08
N LEU A 153 1.37 13.25 11.80
CA LEU A 153 1.42 11.85 12.22
C LEU A 153 2.47 11.07 11.41
N PRO A 154 3.25 10.18 12.05
CA PRO A 154 4.21 9.35 11.34
C PRO A 154 3.58 8.46 10.29
N GLU A 155 4.37 8.10 9.28
CA GLU A 155 4.00 7.05 8.32
C GLU A 155 3.69 5.74 9.05
N TYR A 156 2.80 4.96 8.46
CA TYR A 156 2.36 3.72 9.07
C TYR A 156 1.97 2.69 8.02
N THR A 157 1.91 1.43 8.46
CA THR A 157 1.37 0.33 7.65
C THR A 157 0.25 -0.38 8.40
N THR A 158 -0.74 -0.85 7.64
CA THR A 158 -1.79 -1.74 8.15
C THR A 158 -2.05 -2.88 7.17
N GLN A 159 -2.58 -3.99 7.65
CA GLN A 159 -2.82 -5.17 6.83
C GLN A 159 -3.95 -6.04 7.36
N SER A 160 -4.46 -6.92 6.50
CA SER A 160 -5.34 -8.01 6.93
C SER A 160 -4.58 -8.96 7.85
N ARG A 161 -5.21 -9.37 8.96
CA ARG A 161 -4.54 -10.12 10.03
C ARG A 161 -4.96 -11.59 10.10
N GLU A 162 -6.15 -11.93 9.69
CA GLU A 162 -6.73 -13.28 9.84
C GLU A 162 -7.18 -13.84 8.47
N PRO A 163 -6.44 -14.84 7.97
CA PRO A 163 -5.08 -15.22 8.34
C PRO A 163 -4.07 -14.08 8.08
N PRO A 164 -2.85 -14.13 8.62
CA PRO A 164 -1.83 -13.13 8.31
C PRO A 164 -1.49 -13.15 6.82
N ILE A 165 -1.01 -12.01 6.28
CA ILE A 165 -0.59 -11.91 4.87
C ILE A 165 0.50 -12.96 4.58
N GLY A 166 0.30 -13.77 3.53
CA GLY A 166 1.15 -14.90 3.15
C GLY A 166 0.92 -16.17 3.98
N GLY A 167 -0.01 -16.16 4.96
CA GLY A 167 -0.27 -17.32 5.81
C GLY A 167 -0.84 -18.51 5.05
N ALA A 168 -1.83 -18.27 4.17
CA ALA A 168 -2.41 -19.33 3.35
C ALA A 168 -1.40 -19.97 2.39
N TRP A 169 -0.49 -19.15 1.83
CA TRP A 169 0.62 -19.65 1.02
C TRP A 169 1.56 -20.54 1.84
N TYR A 170 1.94 -20.07 3.02
CA TYR A 170 2.77 -20.85 3.95
C TYR A 170 2.14 -22.20 4.26
N ASP A 171 0.88 -22.24 4.65
CA ASP A 171 0.18 -23.48 4.97
C ASP A 171 0.13 -24.47 3.80
N LYS A 172 -0.01 -23.95 2.57
CA LYS A 172 -0.03 -24.76 1.36
C LYS A 172 1.34 -25.33 1.01
N TYR A 173 2.41 -24.54 1.13
CA TYR A 173 3.73 -24.87 0.60
C TYR A 173 4.79 -25.21 1.67
N LYS A 174 4.46 -25.12 2.97
CA LYS A 174 5.44 -25.35 4.05
C LYS A 174 6.19 -26.66 3.97
N LYS A 175 5.54 -27.74 3.51
CA LYS A 175 6.18 -29.06 3.38
C LYS A 175 7.20 -29.12 2.23
N GLU A 176 7.03 -28.28 1.21
CA GLU A 176 7.94 -28.19 0.06
C GLU A 176 9.12 -27.25 0.35
N VAL A 177 8.86 -26.18 1.11
CA VAL A 177 9.84 -25.12 1.38
C VAL A 177 10.75 -25.50 2.54
N PHE A 178 10.21 -26.06 3.64
CA PHE A 178 10.96 -26.33 4.87
C PHE A 178 11.88 -27.55 4.86
N PRO A 179 11.65 -28.63 4.08
CA PRO A 179 12.64 -29.72 4.01
C PRO A 179 14.02 -29.26 3.58
N CYS A 180 14.08 -28.20 2.76
CA CYS A 180 15.34 -27.67 2.24
C CYS A 180 15.73 -26.33 2.86
N ASP A 181 14.89 -25.74 3.72
CA ASP A 181 15.06 -24.42 4.35
C ASP A 181 15.41 -23.31 3.32
N ASN A 182 14.89 -23.43 2.09
CA ASN A 182 15.17 -22.55 0.98
C ASN A 182 13.92 -22.21 0.20
N VAL A 183 13.83 -20.96 -0.28
CA VAL A 183 12.80 -20.47 -1.20
C VAL A 183 13.47 -19.96 -2.47
N VAL A 184 12.97 -20.40 -3.61
CA VAL A 184 13.37 -19.83 -4.89
C VAL A 184 12.56 -18.56 -5.12
N ILE A 185 13.24 -17.45 -5.22
CA ILE A 185 12.68 -16.17 -5.61
C ILE A 185 13.01 -15.86 -7.08
N ARG A 186 12.65 -14.66 -7.53
CA ARG A 186 12.84 -14.20 -8.91
C ARG A 186 14.20 -14.60 -9.50
N ASN A 187 14.20 -15.06 -10.76
CA ASN A 187 15.38 -15.47 -11.54
C ASN A 187 16.17 -16.65 -10.94
N GLY A 188 15.48 -17.54 -10.23
CA GLY A 188 16.14 -18.73 -9.66
C GLY A 188 17.02 -18.45 -8.44
N ILE A 189 16.99 -17.24 -7.89
CA ILE A 189 17.74 -16.90 -6.68
C ILE A 189 17.15 -17.66 -5.50
N ILE A 190 18.00 -18.41 -4.81
CA ILE A 190 17.63 -19.15 -3.61
C ILE A 190 17.90 -18.28 -2.38
N CYS A 191 16.93 -18.19 -1.49
CA CYS A 191 17.08 -17.51 -0.21
C CYS A 191 16.39 -18.29 0.92
N ARG A 192 16.74 -17.96 2.16
CA ARG A 192 16.01 -18.51 3.32
C ARG A 192 14.57 -17.99 3.32
N PRO A 193 13.60 -18.81 3.76
CA PRO A 193 12.23 -18.38 3.97
C PRO A 193 12.16 -17.17 4.90
N PRO A 194 11.20 -16.28 4.73
CA PRO A 194 11.00 -15.13 5.62
C PRO A 194 10.50 -15.53 7.00
#